data_b5b3464860915d9bd65eea737c73967a
#
_entry.id   b5b3464860915d9bd65eea737c73967a
#
_cell.length_a   1.000
_cell.length_b   1.000
_cell.length_c   1.000
_cell.angle_alpha   90.00
_cell.angle_beta   90.00
_cell.angle_gamma   90.00
#
_symmetry.space_group_name_H-M   'P 1'
#
loop_
_entity.id
_entity.type
_entity.pdbx_description
1 polymer ?
#
loop_
_entity_poly.entity_id
_entity_poly.type
_entity_poly.pdbx_seq_one_letter_code
_entity_poly.pdbx_strand_id
1 'polypeptide(L)'
;MSTSKNYKWIIVALLFGVALLNYMDRQMISTMRPAMQIDIAELKQATNFGRLMAIFLWVYGAMSAFSGIIADRISRKWLIIGSLFVWSAVTFSMGYAETFNQLYVLRAIMGFSEALYIPAGLSLIADFHTDKTRSLAIGIHMSGIYMGQALGGFGSTVSKYYSWQNTFILFGLIGMLYAMVLILFLRDKKREITPASLGYQPNKNFFSGLASLLGSFPFWIIVLYFAVPSLPGWAIKNWAPTLIAENLKIDMSVAGPLTTISISISSLLGVIVGGILSDRWFQVNSRGRIYTGAIGLALTIPALFLMGYGVTVFHIIASAFLFGFGFGMFDTNNMPILCQFVQPNQRATGYGFLNTAGIFAGALITDYLGKSTDAGNLGKDFAMLAFVVVIVLIIQLIFLKPPKTNVLS
;
A
#
# COMPACT_ATOMS: atom_id res chain seq x y z
N MET A 1 -34.89 10.17 6.18
CA MET A 1 -34.13 10.99 7.15
C MET A 1 -33.02 11.71 6.40
N SER A 2 -33.07 13.04 6.33
CA SER A 2 -32.03 13.87 5.75
C SER A 2 -30.73 13.64 6.52
N THR A 3 -29.74 13.03 5.86
CA THR A 3 -28.40 12.93 6.45
C THR A 3 -27.86 14.35 6.57
N SER A 4 -27.55 14.78 7.82
CA SER A 4 -26.91 16.07 8.09
C SER A 4 -25.77 16.31 7.09
N LYS A 5 -25.66 17.54 6.55
CA LYS A 5 -24.58 17.95 5.63
C LYS A 5 -23.17 17.61 6.16
N ASN A 6 -23.03 17.44 7.45
CA ASN A 6 -21.76 17.13 8.12
C ASN A 6 -21.48 15.61 8.24
N TYR A 7 -22.49 14.75 8.05
CA TYR A 7 -22.30 13.30 8.21
C TYR A 7 -21.29 12.69 7.24
N LYS A 8 -21.18 13.24 6.03
CA LYS A 8 -20.17 12.82 5.05
C LYS A 8 -18.74 12.91 5.57
N TRP A 9 -18.43 13.93 6.38
CA TRP A 9 -17.10 14.10 6.98
C TRP A 9 -16.88 13.17 8.18
N ILE A 10 -17.95 12.82 8.90
CA ILE A 10 -17.87 11.78 9.94
C ILE A 10 -17.48 10.43 9.34
N ILE A 11 -18.04 10.07 8.16
CA ILE A 11 -17.61 8.85 7.44
C ILE A 11 -16.12 8.90 7.12
N VAL A 12 -15.61 10.02 6.62
CA VAL A 12 -14.18 10.16 6.30
C VAL A 12 -13.33 10.00 7.56
N ALA A 13 -13.71 10.61 8.67
CA ALA A 13 -13.00 10.48 9.95
C ALA A 13 -13.01 9.03 10.46
N LEU A 14 -14.15 8.34 10.38
CA LEU A 14 -14.26 6.93 10.75
C LEU A 14 -13.38 6.04 9.85
N LEU A 15 -13.39 6.26 8.54
CA LEU A 15 -12.58 5.48 7.61
C LEU A 15 -11.09 5.84 7.68
N PHE A 16 -10.73 7.07 8.05
CA PHE A 16 -9.37 7.44 8.40
C PHE A 16 -8.84 6.56 9.55
N GLY A 17 -9.62 6.37 10.62
CA GLY A 17 -9.26 5.48 11.73
C GLY A 17 -9.07 4.04 11.29
N VAL A 18 -9.93 3.52 10.40
CA VAL A 18 -9.77 2.17 9.82
C VAL A 18 -8.48 2.05 9.01
N ALA A 19 -8.19 3.03 8.15
CA ALA A 19 -6.99 3.05 7.32
C ALA A 19 -5.71 3.12 8.19
N LEU A 20 -5.75 3.92 9.24
CA LEU A 20 -4.67 4.03 10.22
C LEU A 20 -4.39 2.69 10.89
N LEU A 21 -5.41 2.02 11.45
CA LEU A 21 -5.27 0.72 12.10
C LEU A 21 -4.75 -0.34 11.12
N ASN A 22 -5.31 -0.39 9.90
CA ASN A 22 -4.93 -1.35 8.87
C ASN A 22 -3.42 -1.30 8.56
N TYR A 23 -2.90 -0.10 8.30
CA TYR A 23 -1.49 0.06 7.93
C TYR A 23 -0.54 0.04 9.13
N MET A 24 -1.04 0.36 10.32
CA MET A 24 -0.30 0.19 11.56
C MET A 24 -0.04 -1.29 11.86
N ASP A 25 -1.07 -2.15 11.76
CA ASP A 25 -0.95 -3.60 11.94
C ASP A 25 0.03 -4.23 10.93
N ARG A 26 -0.02 -3.79 9.67
CA ARG A 26 0.92 -4.25 8.64
C ARG A 26 2.37 -3.86 8.93
N GLN A 27 2.59 -2.63 9.36
CA GLN A 27 3.93 -2.09 9.55
C GLN A 27 4.56 -2.55 10.86
N MET A 28 3.75 -2.73 11.90
CA MET A 28 4.20 -3.11 13.24
C MET A 28 5.03 -4.40 13.24
N ILE A 29 4.58 -5.43 12.53
CA ILE A 29 5.27 -6.72 12.50
C ILE A 29 6.68 -6.62 11.89
N SER A 30 6.91 -5.71 10.94
CA SER A 30 8.22 -5.54 10.29
C SER A 30 9.32 -5.11 11.28
N THR A 31 8.94 -4.55 12.43
CA THR A 31 9.86 -4.10 13.48
C THR A 31 9.93 -5.05 14.67
N MET A 32 9.02 -6.03 14.78
CA MET A 32 8.89 -6.88 15.96
C MET A 32 9.69 -8.20 15.87
N ARG A 33 10.31 -8.50 14.72
CA ARG A 33 11.10 -9.73 14.54
C ARG A 33 12.09 -9.98 15.68
N PRO A 34 12.91 -9.00 16.14
CA PRO A 34 13.88 -9.25 17.21
C PRO A 34 13.24 -9.75 18.53
N ALA A 35 12.03 -9.30 18.85
CA ALA A 35 11.30 -9.76 20.02
C ALA A 35 10.67 -11.15 19.77
N MET A 36 10.05 -11.35 18.60
CA MET A 36 9.35 -12.60 18.26
C MET A 36 10.29 -13.81 18.14
N GLN A 37 11.52 -13.62 17.64
CA GLN A 37 12.50 -14.71 17.46
C GLN A 37 13.04 -15.29 18.78
N ILE A 38 12.79 -14.63 19.92
CA ILE A 38 13.16 -15.12 21.24
C ILE A 38 12.30 -16.34 21.58
N ASP A 39 11.00 -16.24 21.31
CA ASP A 39 10.02 -17.28 21.64
C ASP A 39 9.80 -18.26 20.49
N ILE A 40 9.87 -17.78 19.23
CA ILE A 40 9.67 -18.57 18.01
C ILE A 40 11.01 -18.71 17.29
N ALA A 41 11.71 -19.81 17.56
CA ALA A 41 13.08 -20.01 17.09
C ALA A 41 13.26 -19.98 15.57
N GLU A 42 12.24 -20.37 14.79
CA GLU A 42 12.26 -20.35 13.33
C GLU A 42 12.44 -18.93 12.78
N LEU A 43 12.02 -17.89 13.51
CA LEU A 43 12.15 -16.49 13.11
C LEU A 43 13.58 -15.94 13.25
N LYS A 44 14.52 -16.71 13.86
CA LYS A 44 15.95 -16.40 13.83
C LYS A 44 16.47 -16.38 12.40
N GLN A 45 15.93 -17.25 11.53
CA GLN A 45 16.19 -17.18 10.10
C GLN A 45 15.33 -16.06 9.47
N ALA A 46 15.99 -15.08 8.87
CA ALA A 46 15.31 -14.00 8.19
C ALA A 46 14.49 -14.50 6.97
N THR A 47 14.91 -15.61 6.36
CA THR A 47 14.15 -16.30 5.31
C THR A 47 12.74 -16.66 5.78
N ASN A 48 12.59 -17.21 6.98
CA ASN A 48 11.27 -17.55 7.51
C ASN A 48 10.44 -16.30 7.81
N PHE A 49 11.08 -15.25 8.33
CA PHE A 49 10.38 -13.97 8.51
C PHE A 49 9.94 -13.36 7.18
N GLY A 50 10.79 -13.42 6.14
CA GLY A 50 10.43 -13.02 4.78
C GLY A 50 9.21 -13.76 4.24
N ARG A 51 9.16 -15.09 4.43
CA ARG A 51 8.00 -15.93 4.09
C ARG A 51 6.74 -15.54 4.86
N LEU A 52 6.88 -15.25 6.16
CA LEU A 52 5.77 -14.78 7.00
C LEU A 52 5.19 -13.45 6.51
N MET A 53 6.03 -12.53 6.05
CA MET A 53 5.60 -11.27 5.48
C MET A 53 5.01 -11.46 4.06
N ALA A 54 5.60 -12.34 3.26
CA ALA A 54 5.20 -12.58 1.88
C ALA A 54 3.86 -13.30 1.74
N ILE A 55 3.53 -14.25 2.64
CA ILE A 55 2.24 -14.99 2.56
C ILE A 55 1.04 -14.04 2.65
N PHE A 56 1.13 -13.02 3.49
CA PHE A 56 0.13 -11.97 3.54
C PHE A 56 -0.07 -11.30 2.17
N LEU A 57 1.03 -10.94 1.50
CA LEU A 57 0.98 -10.27 0.19
C LEU A 57 0.47 -11.20 -0.91
N TRP A 58 0.83 -12.50 -0.90
CA TRP A 58 0.30 -13.47 -1.85
C TRP A 58 -1.22 -13.59 -1.76
N VAL A 59 -1.74 -13.76 -0.55
CA VAL A 59 -3.18 -13.90 -0.34
C VAL A 59 -3.91 -12.58 -0.58
N TYR A 60 -3.36 -11.47 -0.09
CA TYR A 60 -3.91 -10.13 -0.32
C TYR A 60 -3.98 -9.79 -1.82
N GLY A 61 -2.92 -10.06 -2.58
CA GLY A 61 -2.87 -9.82 -4.02
C GLY A 61 -3.87 -10.66 -4.80
N ALA A 62 -3.97 -11.96 -4.47
CA ALA A 62 -4.95 -12.85 -5.08
C ALA A 62 -6.40 -12.38 -4.80
N MET A 63 -6.69 -11.99 -3.56
CA MET A 63 -8.01 -11.50 -3.16
C MET A 63 -8.34 -10.12 -3.71
N SER A 64 -7.34 -9.26 -3.91
CA SER A 64 -7.53 -7.91 -4.48
C SER A 64 -8.18 -7.95 -5.87
N ALA A 65 -7.90 -8.98 -6.66
CA ALA A 65 -8.52 -9.17 -7.98
C ALA A 65 -10.06 -9.35 -7.88
N PHE A 66 -10.56 -9.89 -6.79
CA PHE A 66 -11.99 -10.17 -6.58
C PHE A 66 -12.68 -9.16 -5.67
N SER A 67 -11.92 -8.41 -4.88
CA SER A 67 -12.43 -7.53 -3.82
C SER A 67 -13.38 -6.45 -4.35
N GLY A 68 -13.14 -5.89 -5.53
CA GLY A 68 -14.04 -4.93 -6.17
C GLY A 68 -15.41 -5.53 -6.51
N ILE A 69 -15.44 -6.77 -7.03
CA ILE A 69 -16.69 -7.49 -7.37
C ILE A 69 -17.49 -7.77 -6.10
N ILE A 70 -16.80 -8.15 -5.02
CA ILE A 70 -17.42 -8.41 -3.71
C ILE A 70 -17.99 -7.12 -3.12
N ALA A 71 -17.23 -6.02 -3.17
CA ALA A 71 -17.65 -4.70 -2.68
C ALA A 71 -18.86 -4.15 -3.45
N ASP A 72 -19.06 -4.59 -4.70
CA ASP A 72 -20.21 -4.21 -5.49
C ASP A 72 -21.48 -5.00 -5.16
N ARG A 73 -21.37 -6.19 -4.61
CA ARG A 73 -22.50 -7.08 -4.31
C ARG A 73 -22.95 -7.03 -2.84
N ILE A 74 -22.04 -6.69 -1.92
CA ILE A 74 -22.29 -6.67 -0.50
C ILE A 74 -22.43 -5.23 -0.01
N SER A 75 -23.18 -5.01 1.09
CA SER A 75 -23.23 -3.74 1.82
C SER A 75 -21.81 -3.30 2.20
N ARG A 76 -21.42 -2.10 1.75
CA ARG A 76 -20.08 -1.55 2.00
C ARG A 76 -19.81 -1.37 3.49
N LYS A 77 -20.82 -0.95 4.24
CA LYS A 77 -20.76 -0.87 5.72
C LYS A 77 -20.35 -2.22 6.31
N TRP A 78 -21.09 -3.28 6.01
CA TRP A 78 -20.84 -4.59 6.62
C TRP A 78 -19.56 -5.24 6.11
N LEU A 79 -19.16 -4.96 4.88
CA LEU A 79 -17.87 -5.42 4.34
C LEU A 79 -16.69 -4.76 5.06
N ILE A 80 -16.75 -3.45 5.32
CA ILE A 80 -15.73 -2.71 6.06
C ILE A 80 -15.66 -3.21 7.51
N ILE A 81 -16.79 -3.33 8.19
CA ILE A 81 -16.85 -3.75 9.58
C ILE A 81 -16.38 -5.20 9.73
N GLY A 82 -16.87 -6.10 8.89
CA GLY A 82 -16.46 -7.51 8.89
C GLY A 82 -14.98 -7.69 8.59
N SER A 83 -14.48 -6.99 7.60
CA SER A 83 -13.04 -6.97 7.25
C SER A 83 -12.21 -6.50 8.45
N LEU A 84 -12.52 -5.32 9.03
CA LEU A 84 -11.84 -4.79 10.21
C LEU A 84 -11.89 -5.77 11.39
N PHE A 85 -13.05 -6.32 11.71
CA PHE A 85 -13.20 -7.25 12.81
C PHE A 85 -12.36 -8.51 12.63
N VAL A 86 -12.39 -9.10 11.42
CA VAL A 86 -11.65 -10.33 11.13
C VAL A 86 -10.14 -10.10 11.22
N TRP A 87 -9.57 -9.07 10.56
CA TRP A 87 -8.13 -8.87 10.66
C TRP A 87 -7.69 -8.49 12.08
N SER A 88 -8.51 -7.74 12.82
CA SER A 88 -8.19 -7.38 14.21
C SER A 88 -8.28 -8.59 15.14
N ALA A 89 -9.23 -9.49 14.92
CA ALA A 89 -9.30 -10.78 15.64
C ALA A 89 -8.08 -11.66 15.30
N VAL A 90 -7.63 -11.64 14.06
CA VAL A 90 -6.39 -12.32 13.65
C VAL A 90 -5.17 -11.69 14.33
N THR A 91 -5.05 -10.37 14.34
CA THR A 91 -3.98 -9.66 15.07
C THR A 91 -4.00 -10.04 16.55
N PHE A 92 -5.16 -10.03 17.18
CA PHE A 92 -5.33 -10.50 18.57
C PHE A 92 -4.86 -11.95 18.75
N SER A 93 -5.25 -12.85 17.84
CA SER A 93 -4.88 -14.27 17.89
C SER A 93 -3.38 -14.49 17.66
N MET A 94 -2.71 -13.60 16.90
CA MET A 94 -1.25 -13.66 16.74
C MET A 94 -0.51 -13.51 18.08
N GLY A 95 -1.08 -12.81 19.05
CA GLY A 95 -0.51 -12.68 20.39
C GLY A 95 -0.50 -13.99 21.21
N TYR A 96 -1.26 -15.01 20.77
CA TYR A 96 -1.29 -16.34 21.37
C TYR A 96 -0.56 -17.39 20.53
N ALA A 97 0.09 -16.97 19.46
CA ALA A 97 0.83 -17.91 18.62
C ALA A 97 2.13 -18.37 19.26
N GLU A 98 2.34 -19.67 19.32
CA GLU A 98 3.51 -20.33 19.90
C GLU A 98 4.45 -20.89 18.80
N THR A 99 3.95 -21.02 17.56
CA THR A 99 4.68 -21.62 16.45
C THR A 99 4.68 -20.73 15.22
N PHE A 100 5.71 -20.90 14.40
CA PHE A 100 5.79 -20.25 13.08
C PHE A 100 4.55 -20.56 12.19
N ASN A 101 4.09 -21.82 12.18
CA ASN A 101 2.96 -22.20 11.35
C ASN A 101 1.65 -21.52 11.75
N GLN A 102 1.42 -21.30 13.07
CA GLN A 102 0.26 -20.54 13.53
C GLN A 102 0.32 -19.09 13.02
N LEU A 103 1.47 -18.41 13.16
CA LEU A 103 1.65 -17.07 12.61
C LEU A 103 1.46 -17.03 11.10
N TYR A 104 1.99 -18.03 10.38
CA TYR A 104 1.91 -18.11 8.93
C TYR A 104 0.46 -18.21 8.43
N VAL A 105 -0.36 -19.09 9.06
CA VAL A 105 -1.78 -19.23 8.74
C VAL A 105 -2.55 -17.95 9.09
N LEU A 106 -2.31 -17.38 10.27
CA LEU A 106 -2.96 -16.14 10.69
C LEU A 106 -2.63 -14.98 9.71
N ARG A 107 -1.39 -14.88 9.24
CA ARG A 107 -1.00 -13.88 8.24
C ARG A 107 -1.71 -14.09 6.88
N ALA A 108 -1.93 -15.34 6.48
CA ALA A 108 -2.72 -15.64 5.28
C ALA A 108 -4.18 -15.18 5.42
N ILE A 109 -4.82 -15.47 6.56
CA ILE A 109 -6.21 -15.04 6.86
C ILE A 109 -6.29 -13.51 6.92
N MET A 110 -5.29 -12.83 7.50
CA MET A 110 -5.20 -11.38 7.53
C MET A 110 -5.18 -10.81 6.11
N GLY A 111 -4.35 -11.36 5.20
CA GLY A 111 -4.27 -10.93 3.80
C GLY A 111 -5.61 -11.05 3.07
N PHE A 112 -6.35 -12.14 3.32
CA PHE A 112 -7.69 -12.32 2.78
C PHE A 112 -8.66 -11.24 3.23
N SER A 113 -8.74 -10.98 4.53
CA SER A 113 -9.71 -10.03 5.09
C SER A 113 -9.38 -8.58 4.72
N GLU A 114 -8.12 -8.18 4.79
CA GLU A 114 -7.71 -6.80 4.51
C GLU A 114 -7.87 -6.39 3.05
N ALA A 115 -7.79 -7.33 2.10
CA ALA A 115 -7.98 -7.04 0.68
C ALA A 115 -9.38 -6.48 0.36
N LEU A 116 -10.36 -6.73 1.21
CA LEU A 116 -11.74 -6.30 1.02
C LEU A 116 -11.98 -4.85 1.45
N TYR A 117 -11.11 -4.28 2.31
CA TYR A 117 -11.34 -2.99 2.93
C TYR A 117 -11.21 -1.80 1.98
N ILE A 118 -10.06 -1.66 1.31
CA ILE A 118 -9.74 -0.44 0.52
C ILE A 118 -10.79 -0.16 -0.57
N PRO A 119 -11.21 -1.14 -1.41
CA PRO A 119 -12.23 -0.89 -2.42
C PRO A 119 -13.58 -0.49 -1.80
N ALA A 120 -13.98 -1.14 -0.70
CA ALA A 120 -15.23 -0.82 0.00
C ALA A 120 -15.20 0.57 0.63
N GLY A 121 -14.08 0.94 1.28
CA GLY A 121 -13.89 2.24 1.93
C GLY A 121 -13.91 3.39 0.92
N LEU A 122 -13.13 3.30 -0.15
CA LEU A 122 -13.10 4.32 -1.20
C LEU A 122 -14.46 4.47 -1.90
N SER A 123 -15.14 3.35 -2.14
CA SER A 123 -16.48 3.37 -2.72
C SER A 123 -17.50 4.03 -1.79
N LEU A 124 -17.43 3.77 -0.47
CA LEU A 124 -18.31 4.39 0.50
C LEU A 124 -18.08 5.92 0.58
N ILE A 125 -16.82 6.35 0.59
CA ILE A 125 -16.48 7.78 0.51
C ILE A 125 -17.09 8.40 -0.75
N ALA A 126 -16.92 7.76 -1.91
CA ALA A 126 -17.43 8.26 -3.17
C ALA A 126 -18.95 8.40 -3.20
N ASP A 127 -19.69 7.53 -2.49
CA ASP A 127 -21.16 7.60 -2.40
C ASP A 127 -21.67 8.82 -1.64
N PHE A 128 -20.93 9.30 -0.63
CA PHE A 128 -21.33 10.43 0.20
C PHE A 128 -20.75 11.77 -0.25
N HIS A 129 -19.74 11.77 -1.12
CA HIS A 129 -19.08 12.98 -1.60
C HIS A 129 -19.31 13.24 -3.08
N THR A 130 -19.67 14.48 -3.40
CA THR A 130 -19.76 14.97 -4.78
C THR A 130 -18.36 15.27 -5.34
N ASP A 131 -18.27 15.52 -6.65
CA ASP A 131 -17.00 15.81 -7.33
C ASP A 131 -16.21 16.96 -6.70
N LYS A 132 -16.92 17.95 -6.09
CA LYS A 132 -16.29 19.09 -5.40
C LYS A 132 -15.50 18.73 -4.13
N THR A 133 -15.84 17.62 -3.46
CA THR A 133 -15.26 17.26 -2.15
C THR A 133 -14.68 15.84 -2.12
N ARG A 134 -14.90 15.03 -3.16
CA ARG A 134 -14.48 13.63 -3.21
C ARG A 134 -12.96 13.46 -3.11
N SER A 135 -12.21 14.25 -3.87
CA SER A 135 -10.75 14.17 -3.87
C SER A 135 -10.16 14.52 -2.50
N LEU A 136 -10.69 15.57 -1.84
CA LEU A 136 -10.26 15.92 -0.49
C LEU A 136 -10.59 14.82 0.53
N ALA A 137 -11.78 14.24 0.45
CA ALA A 137 -12.20 13.15 1.33
C ALA A 137 -11.32 11.90 1.18
N ILE A 138 -11.01 11.52 -0.06
CA ILE A 138 -10.07 10.42 -0.35
C ILE A 138 -8.67 10.77 0.14
N GLY A 139 -8.19 12.00 -0.06
CA GLY A 139 -6.89 12.47 0.43
C GLY A 139 -6.75 12.35 1.96
N ILE A 140 -7.79 12.75 2.71
CA ILE A 140 -7.82 12.59 4.17
C ILE A 140 -7.78 11.09 4.55
N HIS A 141 -8.55 10.24 3.88
CA HIS A 141 -8.50 8.80 4.11
C HIS A 141 -7.11 8.21 3.83
N MET A 142 -6.48 8.59 2.73
CA MET A 142 -5.13 8.14 2.36
C MET A 142 -4.07 8.63 3.35
N SER A 143 -4.22 9.81 3.95
CA SER A 143 -3.31 10.29 5.01
C SER A 143 -3.36 9.40 6.26
N GLY A 144 -4.49 8.73 6.54
CA GLY A 144 -4.60 7.69 7.57
C GLY A 144 -3.66 6.50 7.30
N ILE A 145 -3.48 6.11 6.04
CA ILE A 145 -2.54 5.07 5.63
C ILE A 145 -1.10 5.46 6.02
N TYR A 146 -0.66 6.66 5.63
CA TYR A 146 0.70 7.13 5.94
C TYR A 146 0.93 7.29 7.44
N MET A 147 -0.08 7.76 8.18
CA MET A 147 -0.01 7.85 9.63
C MET A 147 0.07 6.46 10.28
N GLY A 148 -0.71 5.49 9.80
CA GLY A 148 -0.65 4.10 10.24
C GLY A 148 0.73 3.48 10.01
N GLN A 149 1.33 3.69 8.83
CA GLN A 149 2.69 3.24 8.53
C GLN A 149 3.72 3.87 9.48
N ALA A 150 3.62 5.18 9.74
CA ALA A 150 4.52 5.88 10.65
C ALA A 150 4.43 5.31 12.07
N LEU A 151 3.21 5.16 12.59
CA LEU A 151 2.96 4.66 13.95
C LEU A 151 3.27 3.16 14.09
N GLY A 152 3.09 2.36 13.05
CA GLY A 152 3.45 0.95 13.06
C GLY A 152 4.95 0.70 13.29
N GLY A 153 5.81 1.68 12.96
CA GLY A 153 7.24 1.63 13.28
C GLY A 153 7.55 1.48 14.77
N PHE A 154 6.64 1.92 15.64
CA PHE A 154 6.77 1.78 17.09
C PHE A 154 6.46 0.36 17.61
N GLY A 155 6.14 -0.61 16.75
CA GLY A 155 5.86 -1.98 17.16
C GLY A 155 6.96 -2.57 18.06
N SER A 156 8.24 -2.40 17.68
CA SER A 156 9.38 -2.83 18.50
C SER A 156 9.48 -2.03 19.81
N THR A 157 9.19 -0.74 19.79
CA THR A 157 9.22 0.10 21.01
C THR A 157 8.17 -0.37 22.02
N VAL A 158 6.93 -0.61 21.56
CA VAL A 158 5.84 -1.10 22.42
C VAL A 158 6.14 -2.51 22.91
N SER A 159 6.63 -3.40 22.04
CA SER A 159 6.94 -4.79 22.41
C SER A 159 8.09 -4.90 23.44
N LYS A 160 8.97 -3.92 23.51
CA LYS A 160 10.03 -3.85 24.51
C LYS A 160 9.49 -3.65 25.93
N TYR A 161 8.35 -2.95 26.09
CA TYR A 161 7.71 -2.69 27.39
C TYR A 161 6.63 -3.72 27.75
N TYR A 162 5.92 -4.24 26.75
CA TYR A 162 4.72 -5.07 26.97
C TYR A 162 4.81 -6.48 26.41
N SER A 163 5.92 -6.92 25.84
CA SER A 163 6.12 -8.10 24.98
C SER A 163 5.44 -7.96 23.60
N TRP A 164 5.89 -8.76 22.63
CA TRP A 164 5.29 -8.79 21.29
C TRP A 164 3.88 -9.42 21.31
N GLN A 165 3.66 -10.41 22.19
CA GLN A 165 2.35 -11.05 22.37
C GLN A 165 1.31 -10.02 22.83
N ASN A 166 1.60 -9.33 23.94
CA ASN A 166 0.71 -8.31 24.49
C ASN A 166 0.49 -7.14 23.52
N THR A 167 1.50 -6.82 22.71
CA THR A 167 1.37 -5.79 21.65
C THR A 167 0.33 -6.22 20.63
N PHE A 168 0.37 -7.44 20.09
CA PHE A 168 -0.66 -7.94 19.18
C PHE A 168 -2.03 -8.03 19.83
N ILE A 169 -2.12 -8.51 21.09
CA ILE A 169 -3.39 -8.57 21.85
C ILE A 169 -4.01 -7.17 21.98
N LEU A 170 -3.21 -6.19 22.38
CA LEU A 170 -3.67 -4.81 22.58
C LEU A 170 -4.21 -4.20 21.28
N PHE A 171 -3.42 -4.26 20.18
CA PHE A 171 -3.82 -3.66 18.91
C PHE A 171 -5.00 -4.40 18.26
N GLY A 172 -5.04 -5.73 18.36
CA GLY A 172 -6.18 -6.51 17.91
C GLY A 172 -7.46 -6.16 18.69
N LEU A 173 -7.36 -5.99 20.00
CA LEU A 173 -8.50 -5.57 20.84
C LEU A 173 -8.99 -4.17 20.47
N ILE A 174 -8.06 -3.21 20.27
CA ILE A 174 -8.42 -1.85 19.82
C ILE A 174 -9.18 -1.90 18.50
N GLY A 175 -8.73 -2.69 17.54
CA GLY A 175 -9.39 -2.82 16.24
C GLY A 175 -10.77 -3.48 16.33
N MET A 176 -10.93 -4.52 17.14
CA MET A 176 -12.25 -5.14 17.40
C MET A 176 -13.22 -4.17 18.07
N LEU A 177 -12.78 -3.41 19.09
CA LEU A 177 -13.58 -2.37 19.72
C LEU A 177 -13.95 -1.26 18.72
N TYR A 178 -13.01 -0.88 17.83
CA TYR A 178 -13.31 0.10 16.80
C TYR A 178 -14.33 -0.42 15.77
N ALA A 179 -14.32 -1.71 15.45
CA ALA A 179 -15.37 -2.32 14.63
C ALA A 179 -16.75 -2.19 15.28
N MET A 180 -16.86 -2.34 16.61
CA MET A 180 -18.11 -2.09 17.35
C MET A 180 -18.56 -0.63 17.25
N VAL A 181 -17.64 0.33 17.35
CA VAL A 181 -17.94 1.75 17.11
C VAL A 181 -18.49 1.98 15.71
N LEU A 182 -17.92 1.31 14.68
CA LEU A 182 -18.41 1.43 13.30
C LEU A 182 -19.82 0.84 13.14
N ILE A 183 -20.22 -0.21 13.88
CA ILE A 183 -21.59 -0.73 13.84
C ILE A 183 -22.59 0.38 14.17
N LEU A 184 -22.28 1.20 15.17
CA LEU A 184 -23.16 2.27 15.66
C LEU A 184 -23.17 3.49 14.74
N PHE A 185 -22.00 3.92 14.28
CA PHE A 185 -21.83 5.22 13.63
C PHE A 185 -21.73 5.16 12.11
N LEU A 186 -21.24 4.05 11.51
CA LEU A 186 -21.12 3.93 10.05
C LEU A 186 -22.47 3.58 9.45
N ARG A 187 -22.89 4.30 8.42
CA ARG A 187 -24.14 4.05 7.69
C ARG A 187 -23.85 3.78 6.23
N ASP A 188 -24.62 2.88 5.66
CA ASP A 188 -24.64 2.65 4.23
C ASP A 188 -25.55 3.66 3.53
N LYS A 189 -25.21 4.04 2.30
CA LYS A 189 -26.11 4.81 1.45
C LYS A 189 -26.90 3.82 0.61
N LYS A 190 -28.24 3.85 0.72
CA LYS A 190 -29.09 3.08 -0.18
C LYS A 190 -28.70 3.43 -1.62
N ARG A 191 -28.35 2.44 -2.42
CA ARG A 191 -28.14 2.61 -3.85
C ARG A 191 -29.48 3.00 -4.46
N GLU A 192 -29.62 4.25 -4.86
CA GLU A 192 -30.70 4.63 -5.77
C GLU A 192 -30.34 4.01 -7.12
N ILE A 193 -31.20 3.11 -7.61
CA ILE A 193 -31.11 2.57 -8.96
C ILE A 193 -31.52 3.72 -9.89
N THR A 194 -30.56 4.53 -10.30
CA THR A 194 -30.81 5.57 -11.29
C THR A 194 -30.86 4.95 -12.69
N PRO A 195 -31.64 5.53 -13.62
CA PRO A 195 -31.64 5.07 -15.02
C PRO A 195 -30.24 4.99 -15.65
N ALA A 196 -29.31 5.85 -15.22
CA ALA A 196 -27.91 5.79 -15.60
C ALA A 196 -27.20 4.53 -15.05
N SER A 197 -27.64 3.99 -13.90
CA SER A 197 -27.12 2.71 -13.37
C SER A 197 -27.74 1.49 -14.07
N LEU A 198 -28.90 1.64 -14.70
CA LEU A 198 -29.51 0.62 -15.56
C LEU A 198 -28.78 0.50 -16.91
N GLY A 199 -28.10 1.58 -17.35
CA GLY A 199 -27.22 1.57 -18.52
C GLY A 199 -25.81 1.06 -18.25
N TYR A 200 -25.38 1.02 -16.99
CA TYR A 200 -24.17 0.33 -16.57
C TYR A 200 -24.45 -1.18 -16.57
N GLN A 201 -24.40 -1.79 -17.73
CA GLN A 201 -24.25 -3.24 -17.80
C GLN A 201 -22.85 -3.55 -17.23
N PRO A 202 -22.71 -4.24 -16.09
CA PRO A 202 -21.43 -4.81 -15.71
C PRO A 202 -21.01 -5.60 -16.94
N ASN A 203 -19.85 -5.26 -17.48
CA ASN A 203 -19.35 -5.76 -18.75
C ASN A 203 -19.59 -7.27 -18.78
N LYS A 204 -20.56 -7.74 -19.58
CA LYS A 204 -20.94 -9.15 -19.66
C LYS A 204 -19.75 -10.06 -19.99
N ASN A 205 -18.63 -9.44 -20.34
CA ASN A 205 -17.38 -10.09 -20.72
C ASN A 205 -16.19 -9.45 -19.98
N PHE A 206 -16.13 -9.57 -18.64
CA PHE A 206 -14.92 -9.25 -17.86
C PHE A 206 -13.66 -9.88 -18.50
N PHE A 207 -13.76 -11.14 -18.90
CA PHE A 207 -12.67 -11.85 -19.56
C PHE A 207 -12.33 -11.28 -20.95
N SER A 208 -13.28 -10.79 -21.72
CA SER A 208 -13.00 -10.17 -23.02
C SER A 208 -12.34 -8.79 -22.86
N GLY A 209 -12.75 -8.02 -21.84
CA GLY A 209 -12.10 -6.76 -21.49
C GLY A 209 -10.66 -6.97 -21.03
N LEU A 210 -10.43 -7.97 -20.19
CA LEU A 210 -9.09 -8.36 -19.74
C LEU A 210 -8.23 -8.89 -20.92
N ALA A 211 -8.78 -9.74 -21.77
CA ALA A 211 -8.07 -10.25 -22.96
C ALA A 211 -7.66 -9.11 -23.90
N SER A 212 -8.53 -8.11 -24.11
CA SER A 212 -8.21 -6.92 -24.90
C SER A 212 -7.05 -6.11 -24.29
N LEU A 213 -7.03 -5.94 -22.97
CA LEU A 213 -5.95 -5.25 -22.27
C LEU A 213 -4.63 -6.02 -22.40
N LEU A 214 -4.66 -7.34 -22.15
CA LEU A 214 -3.48 -8.20 -22.25
C LEU A 214 -2.92 -8.31 -23.66
N GLY A 215 -3.74 -8.10 -24.69
CA GLY A 215 -3.31 -7.99 -26.10
C GLY A 215 -2.63 -6.64 -26.45
N SER A 216 -2.66 -5.66 -25.55
CA SER A 216 -2.14 -4.32 -25.81
C SER A 216 -0.68 -4.18 -25.34
N PHE A 217 0.26 -3.94 -26.26
CA PHE A 217 1.65 -3.70 -25.89
C PHE A 217 1.84 -2.51 -24.92
N PRO A 218 1.22 -1.32 -25.13
CA PRO A 218 1.31 -0.22 -24.16
C PRO A 218 0.84 -0.61 -22.75
N PHE A 219 -0.16 -1.49 -22.64
CA PHE A 219 -0.63 -1.96 -21.33
C PHE A 219 0.46 -2.74 -20.58
N TRP A 220 1.22 -3.60 -21.25
CA TRP A 220 2.33 -4.32 -20.62
C TRP A 220 3.47 -3.39 -20.18
N ILE A 221 3.74 -2.33 -20.93
CA ILE A 221 4.70 -1.31 -20.48
C ILE A 221 4.22 -0.62 -19.20
N ILE A 222 2.90 -0.35 -19.08
CA ILE A 222 2.32 0.21 -17.85
C ILE A 222 2.38 -0.80 -16.71
N VAL A 223 2.14 -2.08 -16.99
CA VAL A 223 2.29 -3.16 -15.98
C VAL A 223 3.73 -3.19 -15.45
N LEU A 224 4.72 -3.16 -16.33
CA LEU A 224 6.14 -3.09 -15.92
C LEU A 224 6.43 -1.81 -15.13
N TYR A 225 5.95 -0.66 -15.61
CA TYR A 225 6.09 0.63 -14.95
C TYR A 225 5.51 0.65 -13.53
N PHE A 226 4.46 -0.12 -13.25
CA PHE A 226 3.84 -0.20 -11.94
C PHE A 226 4.45 -1.31 -11.08
N ALA A 227 4.59 -2.52 -11.62
CA ALA A 227 5.01 -3.70 -10.87
C ALA A 227 6.50 -3.64 -10.45
N VAL A 228 7.37 -3.15 -11.33
CA VAL A 228 8.82 -3.17 -11.04
C VAL A 228 9.22 -2.15 -9.97
N PRO A 229 8.74 -0.88 -9.95
CA PRO A 229 8.97 0.03 -8.83
C PRO A 229 8.29 -0.41 -7.53
N SER A 230 7.30 -1.31 -7.59
CA SER A 230 6.73 -1.91 -6.40
C SER A 230 7.74 -2.82 -5.66
N LEU A 231 8.75 -3.37 -6.34
CA LEU A 231 9.83 -4.12 -5.71
C LEU A 231 10.53 -3.28 -4.62
N PRO A 232 11.21 -2.16 -4.93
CA PRO A 232 11.82 -1.33 -3.89
C PRO A 232 10.78 -0.76 -2.92
N GLY A 233 9.55 -0.45 -3.35
CA GLY A 233 8.48 0.00 -2.49
C GLY A 233 8.17 -0.97 -1.35
N TRP A 234 8.03 -2.26 -1.65
CA TRP A 234 7.79 -3.30 -0.66
C TRP A 234 9.05 -3.72 0.11
N ALA A 235 10.22 -3.70 -0.55
CA ALA A 235 11.50 -3.92 0.11
C ALA A 235 11.68 -2.94 1.28
N ILE A 236 11.44 -1.66 1.03
CA ILE A 236 11.55 -0.61 2.05
C ILE A 236 10.53 -0.79 3.17
N LYS A 237 9.26 -1.03 2.85
CA LYS A 237 8.22 -1.23 3.88
C LYS A 237 8.53 -2.38 4.82
N ASN A 238 9.05 -3.48 4.30
CA ASN A 238 9.22 -4.71 5.06
C ASN A 238 10.61 -4.88 5.66
N TRP A 239 11.67 -4.34 5.03
CA TRP A 239 13.05 -4.63 5.39
C TRP A 239 13.91 -3.41 5.74
N ALA A 240 13.51 -2.17 5.38
CA ALA A 240 14.32 -1.01 5.72
C ALA A 240 14.54 -0.82 7.23
N PRO A 241 13.57 -1.08 8.14
CA PRO A 241 13.85 -1.02 9.57
C PRO A 241 14.98 -1.97 9.99
N THR A 242 14.98 -3.22 9.48
CA THR A 242 16.04 -4.21 9.74
C THR A 242 17.39 -3.73 9.20
N LEU A 243 17.43 -3.29 7.95
CA LEU A 243 18.65 -2.80 7.32
C LEU A 243 19.26 -1.61 8.08
N ILE A 244 18.43 -0.67 8.52
CA ILE A 244 18.88 0.51 9.26
C ILE A 244 19.38 0.14 10.64
N ALA A 245 18.70 -0.79 11.33
CA ALA A 245 19.18 -1.32 12.60
C ALA A 245 20.58 -1.96 12.49
N GLU A 246 20.79 -2.74 11.43
CA GLU A 246 22.08 -3.39 11.14
C GLU A 246 23.16 -2.37 10.74
N ASN A 247 22.89 -1.45 9.81
CA ASN A 247 23.86 -0.48 9.32
C ASN A 247 24.33 0.51 10.39
N LEU A 248 23.40 0.98 11.21
CA LEU A 248 23.72 1.93 12.30
C LEU A 248 24.09 1.25 13.62
N LYS A 249 23.91 -0.07 13.72
CA LYS A 249 24.10 -0.85 14.96
C LYS A 249 23.27 -0.30 16.12
N ILE A 250 22.03 0.07 15.86
CA ILE A 250 21.08 0.61 16.84
C ILE A 250 19.94 -0.37 17.09
N ASP A 251 19.30 -0.22 18.26
CA ASP A 251 18.13 -1.03 18.63
C ASP A 251 16.97 -0.79 17.67
N MET A 252 16.19 -1.85 17.36
CA MET A 252 15.03 -1.78 16.48
C MET A 252 13.95 -0.81 17.00
N SER A 253 13.87 -0.59 18.32
CA SER A 253 12.94 0.36 18.91
C SER A 253 13.22 1.82 18.51
N VAL A 254 14.44 2.09 18.02
CA VAL A 254 14.84 3.38 17.46
C VAL A 254 14.82 3.35 15.93
N ALA A 255 15.37 2.27 15.34
CA ALA A 255 15.44 2.12 13.88
C ALA A 255 14.05 2.08 13.24
N GLY A 256 13.08 1.39 13.84
CA GLY A 256 11.71 1.27 13.37
C GLY A 256 11.04 2.65 13.18
N PRO A 257 10.81 3.43 14.26
CA PRO A 257 10.22 4.76 14.16
C PRO A 257 11.01 5.71 13.25
N LEU A 258 12.35 5.73 13.35
CA LEU A 258 13.20 6.56 12.51
C LEU A 258 12.92 6.31 11.02
N THR A 259 12.85 5.05 10.63
CA THR A 259 12.62 4.64 9.25
C THR A 259 11.21 5.00 8.79
N THR A 260 10.21 4.53 9.54
CA THR A 260 8.81 4.61 9.09
C THR A 260 8.27 6.02 9.12
N ILE A 261 8.62 6.84 10.11
CA ILE A 261 8.22 8.24 10.17
C ILE A 261 8.85 9.03 9.02
N SER A 262 10.18 8.88 8.82
CA SER A 262 10.89 9.61 7.76
C SER A 262 10.32 9.29 6.38
N ILE A 263 10.06 8.01 6.08
CA ILE A 263 9.49 7.58 4.80
C ILE A 263 8.04 8.04 4.66
N SER A 264 7.22 7.91 5.69
CA SER A 264 5.79 8.25 5.61
C SER A 264 5.56 9.75 5.41
N ILE A 265 6.28 10.59 6.15
CA ILE A 265 6.16 12.05 6.00
C ILE A 265 6.64 12.48 4.61
N SER A 266 7.80 12.00 4.18
CA SER A 266 8.33 12.35 2.86
C SER A 266 7.46 11.82 1.71
N SER A 267 6.86 10.63 1.85
CA SER A 267 5.91 10.09 0.87
C SER A 267 4.66 10.95 0.76
N LEU A 268 4.10 11.41 1.87
CA LEU A 268 2.94 12.31 1.86
C LEU A 268 3.27 13.63 1.14
N LEU A 269 4.45 14.22 1.41
CA LEU A 269 4.92 15.40 0.69
C LEU A 269 5.10 15.12 -0.81
N GLY A 270 5.68 13.96 -1.16
CA GLY A 270 5.86 13.53 -2.54
C GLY A 270 4.56 13.37 -3.30
N VAL A 271 3.52 12.79 -2.67
CA VAL A 271 2.18 12.66 -3.24
C VAL A 271 1.58 14.04 -3.55
N ILE A 272 1.67 14.97 -2.61
CA ILE A 272 1.11 16.33 -2.79
C ILE A 272 1.84 17.07 -3.92
N VAL A 273 3.17 17.13 -3.84
CA VAL A 273 3.99 17.84 -4.85
C VAL A 273 3.88 17.17 -6.21
N GLY A 274 3.94 15.84 -6.26
CA GLY A 274 3.80 15.05 -7.48
C GLY A 274 2.44 15.24 -8.15
N GLY A 275 1.35 15.28 -7.38
CA GLY A 275 0.00 15.56 -7.90
C GLY A 275 -0.10 16.95 -8.52
N ILE A 276 0.32 18.00 -7.77
CA ILE A 276 0.26 19.38 -8.26
C ILE A 276 1.13 19.57 -9.51
N LEU A 277 2.36 19.07 -9.48
CA LEU A 277 3.30 19.18 -10.60
C LEU A 277 2.78 18.46 -11.84
N SER A 278 2.29 17.24 -11.68
CA SER A 278 1.79 16.43 -12.79
C SER A 278 0.58 17.06 -13.47
N ASP A 279 -0.37 17.58 -12.70
CA ASP A 279 -1.58 18.21 -13.25
C ASP A 279 -1.25 19.51 -13.99
N ARG A 280 -0.38 20.36 -13.44
CA ARG A 280 0.10 21.58 -14.12
C ARG A 280 0.86 21.24 -15.40
N TRP A 281 1.75 20.27 -15.35
CA TRP A 281 2.56 19.89 -16.51
C TRP A 281 1.71 19.22 -17.59
N PHE A 282 0.70 18.44 -17.20
CA PHE A 282 -0.21 17.79 -18.13
C PHE A 282 -1.01 18.80 -18.97
N GLN A 283 -1.30 20.00 -18.45
CA GLN A 283 -2.01 21.06 -19.19
C GLN A 283 -1.24 21.56 -20.42
N VAL A 284 0.09 21.50 -20.38
CA VAL A 284 0.96 21.95 -21.48
C VAL A 284 1.60 20.81 -22.24
N ASN A 285 1.69 19.63 -21.68
CA ASN A 285 2.32 18.46 -22.28
C ASN A 285 1.62 17.18 -21.83
N SER A 286 1.05 16.42 -22.78
CA SER A 286 0.38 15.15 -22.49
C SER A 286 1.26 14.10 -21.78
N ARG A 287 2.60 14.22 -21.88
CA ARG A 287 3.58 13.39 -21.16
C ARG A 287 3.93 13.91 -19.77
N GLY A 288 3.35 15.03 -19.31
CA GLY A 288 3.69 15.68 -18.03
C GLY A 288 3.58 14.72 -16.84
N ARG A 289 2.57 13.87 -16.80
CA ARG A 289 2.39 12.86 -15.74
C ARG A 289 3.48 11.80 -15.75
N ILE A 290 3.88 11.35 -16.95
CA ILE A 290 4.97 10.38 -17.13
C ILE A 290 6.29 10.98 -16.68
N TYR A 291 6.58 12.21 -17.03
CA TYR A 291 7.80 12.91 -16.61
C TYR A 291 7.84 13.16 -15.10
N THR A 292 6.71 13.53 -14.49
CA THR A 292 6.64 13.69 -13.02
C THR A 292 6.91 12.36 -12.30
N GLY A 293 6.30 11.26 -12.76
CA GLY A 293 6.59 9.93 -12.25
C GLY A 293 8.05 9.49 -12.47
N ALA A 294 8.63 9.85 -13.63
CA ALA A 294 10.04 9.58 -13.95
C ALA A 294 11.01 10.32 -13.03
N ILE A 295 10.73 11.60 -12.72
CA ILE A 295 11.53 12.37 -11.74
C ILE A 295 11.41 11.71 -10.36
N GLY A 296 10.21 11.31 -9.96
CA GLY A 296 10.00 10.57 -8.72
C GLY A 296 10.83 9.29 -8.65
N LEU A 297 10.80 8.45 -9.67
CA LEU A 297 11.61 7.23 -9.74
C LEU A 297 13.12 7.54 -9.78
N ALA A 298 13.54 8.58 -10.47
CA ALA A 298 14.95 8.98 -10.51
C ALA A 298 15.50 9.33 -9.11
N LEU A 299 14.68 9.97 -8.26
CA LEU A 299 15.04 10.27 -6.87
C LEU A 299 15.20 9.01 -6.01
N THR A 300 14.50 7.93 -6.33
CA THR A 300 14.64 6.67 -5.59
C THR A 300 15.95 5.95 -5.86
N ILE A 301 16.62 6.24 -6.97
CA ILE A 301 17.90 5.60 -7.36
C ILE A 301 19.00 5.90 -6.33
N PRO A 302 19.40 7.19 -6.11
CA PRO A 302 20.40 7.50 -5.08
C PRO A 302 19.92 7.13 -3.68
N ALA A 303 18.61 7.18 -3.42
CA ALA A 303 18.06 6.77 -2.14
C ALA A 303 18.34 5.29 -1.82
N LEU A 304 18.16 4.39 -2.78
CA LEU A 304 18.43 2.95 -2.61
C LEU A 304 19.91 2.67 -2.37
N PHE A 305 20.83 3.38 -3.03
CA PHE A 305 22.26 3.27 -2.76
C PHE A 305 22.62 3.77 -1.35
N LEU A 306 22.10 4.96 -0.98
CA LEU A 306 22.33 5.51 0.36
C LEU A 306 21.73 4.63 1.45
N MET A 307 20.60 3.98 1.21
CA MET A 307 19.98 3.06 2.17
C MET A 307 20.79 1.78 2.31
N GLY A 308 21.27 1.22 1.20
CA GLY A 308 22.05 -0.02 1.19
C GLY A 308 23.41 0.12 1.89
N TYR A 309 24.09 1.25 1.72
CA TYR A 309 25.47 1.46 2.20
C TYR A 309 25.63 2.59 3.21
N GLY A 310 24.56 3.26 3.60
CA GLY A 310 24.62 4.38 4.55
C GLY A 310 24.92 3.92 5.96
N VAL A 311 25.98 4.48 6.55
CA VAL A 311 26.47 4.14 7.90
C VAL A 311 26.28 5.28 8.91
N THR A 312 25.59 6.36 8.53
CA THR A 312 25.32 7.50 9.42
C THR A 312 23.83 7.81 9.43
N VAL A 313 23.36 8.41 10.52
CA VAL A 313 21.95 8.84 10.63
C VAL A 313 21.58 9.82 9.52
N PHE A 314 22.50 10.69 9.10
CA PHE A 314 22.28 11.62 7.99
C PHE A 314 22.03 10.87 6.66
N HIS A 315 22.85 9.86 6.32
CA HIS A 315 22.63 9.03 5.13
C HIS A 315 21.27 8.37 5.15
N ILE A 316 20.85 7.86 6.30
CA ILE A 316 19.57 7.17 6.46
C ILE A 316 18.38 8.14 6.30
N ILE A 317 18.43 9.30 6.97
CA ILE A 317 17.35 10.31 6.83
C ILE A 317 17.29 10.82 5.39
N ALA A 318 18.43 11.11 4.77
CA ALA A 318 18.48 11.55 3.37
C ALA A 318 17.92 10.49 2.42
N SER A 319 18.29 9.21 2.62
CA SER A 319 17.77 8.11 1.80
C SER A 319 16.26 7.92 2.00
N ALA A 320 15.78 7.93 3.24
CA ALA A 320 14.37 7.79 3.56
C ALA A 320 13.55 8.95 2.97
N PHE A 321 14.08 10.17 3.05
CA PHE A 321 13.43 11.35 2.47
C PHE A 321 13.38 11.27 0.94
N LEU A 322 14.52 11.03 0.28
CA LEU A 322 14.58 10.92 -1.18
C LEU A 322 13.70 9.79 -1.71
N PHE A 323 13.72 8.63 -1.03
CA PHE A 323 12.89 7.51 -1.43
C PHE A 323 11.41 7.82 -1.25
N GLY A 324 11.00 8.23 -0.06
CA GLY A 324 9.58 8.49 0.25
C GLY A 324 9.03 9.59 -0.67
N PHE A 325 9.74 10.71 -0.79
CA PHE A 325 9.33 11.82 -1.66
C PHE A 325 9.24 11.40 -3.12
N GLY A 326 10.27 10.74 -3.64
CA GLY A 326 10.30 10.27 -5.02
C GLY A 326 9.25 9.21 -5.31
N PHE A 327 9.09 8.23 -4.43
CA PHE A 327 8.08 7.18 -4.56
C PHE A 327 6.66 7.75 -4.47
N GLY A 328 6.41 8.73 -3.60
CA GLY A 328 5.13 9.44 -3.52
C GLY A 328 4.78 10.18 -4.81
N MET A 329 5.76 10.86 -5.43
CA MET A 329 5.58 11.50 -6.75
C MET A 329 5.25 10.49 -7.85
N PHE A 330 5.86 9.31 -7.82
CA PHE A 330 5.58 8.23 -8.76
C PHE A 330 4.19 7.65 -8.53
N ASP A 331 3.87 7.26 -7.31
CA ASP A 331 2.67 6.49 -6.96
C ASP A 331 1.37 7.27 -7.26
N THR A 332 1.35 8.58 -7.00
CA THR A 332 0.19 9.43 -7.27
C THR A 332 -0.16 9.53 -8.77
N ASN A 333 0.77 9.20 -9.67
CA ASN A 333 0.58 9.27 -11.11
C ASN A 333 0.15 7.94 -11.75
N ASN A 334 0.13 6.85 -11.04
CA ASN A 334 -0.15 5.51 -11.59
C ASN A 334 -1.54 5.41 -12.24
N MET A 335 -2.59 5.74 -11.51
CA MET A 335 -3.95 5.73 -12.06
C MET A 335 -4.16 6.79 -13.15
N PRO A 336 -3.74 8.04 -13.00
CA PRO A 336 -3.79 9.04 -14.06
C PRO A 336 -3.08 8.62 -15.35
N ILE A 337 -1.91 7.98 -15.27
CA ILE A 337 -1.21 7.47 -16.46
C ILE A 337 -2.00 6.33 -17.10
N LEU A 338 -2.47 5.35 -16.33
CA LEU A 338 -3.32 4.28 -16.88
C LEU A 338 -4.52 4.84 -17.66
N CYS A 339 -5.17 5.89 -17.13
CA CYS A 339 -6.33 6.52 -17.77
C CYS A 339 -6.03 7.17 -19.14
N GLN A 340 -4.75 7.44 -19.45
CA GLN A 340 -4.35 7.99 -20.76
C GLN A 340 -4.27 6.91 -21.85
N PHE A 341 -4.13 5.64 -21.48
CA PHE A 341 -3.90 4.53 -22.41
C PHE A 341 -5.07 3.54 -22.47
N VAL A 342 -5.94 3.53 -21.45
CA VAL A 342 -7.00 2.54 -21.28
C VAL A 342 -8.37 3.21 -21.37
N GLN A 343 -9.29 2.59 -22.10
CA GLN A 343 -10.66 3.08 -22.27
C GLN A 343 -11.40 3.17 -20.91
N PRO A 344 -12.31 4.13 -20.72
CA PRO A 344 -13.01 4.35 -19.46
C PRO A 344 -13.66 3.10 -18.85
N ASN A 345 -14.26 2.25 -19.68
CA ASN A 345 -14.92 0.99 -19.27
C ASN A 345 -13.95 -0.13 -18.83
N GLN A 346 -12.65 0.01 -19.11
CA GLN A 346 -11.61 -0.98 -18.76
C GLN A 346 -10.66 -0.48 -17.67
N ARG A 347 -10.77 0.77 -17.22
CA ARG A 347 -9.83 1.39 -16.25
C ARG A 347 -9.80 0.67 -14.90
N ALA A 348 -10.97 0.27 -14.40
CA ALA A 348 -11.07 -0.45 -13.13
C ALA A 348 -10.39 -1.83 -13.22
N THR A 349 -10.64 -2.58 -14.29
CA THR A 349 -10.00 -3.88 -14.55
C THR A 349 -8.48 -3.72 -14.73
N GLY A 350 -8.06 -2.72 -15.52
CA GLY A 350 -6.64 -2.43 -15.73
C GLY A 350 -5.92 -2.08 -14.44
N TYR A 351 -6.49 -1.20 -13.62
CA TYR A 351 -5.90 -0.82 -12.33
C TYR A 351 -5.85 -1.99 -11.34
N GLY A 352 -6.91 -2.80 -11.28
CA GLY A 352 -6.92 -4.02 -10.46
C GLY A 352 -5.78 -4.98 -10.84
N PHE A 353 -5.55 -5.17 -12.14
CA PHE A 353 -4.44 -5.99 -12.63
C PHE A 353 -3.07 -5.41 -12.25
N LEU A 354 -2.87 -4.11 -12.43
CA LEU A 354 -1.63 -3.42 -12.02
C LEU A 354 -1.37 -3.58 -10.53
N ASN A 355 -2.39 -3.37 -9.70
CA ASN A 355 -2.28 -3.49 -8.26
C ASN A 355 -1.90 -4.91 -7.84
N THR A 356 -2.56 -5.93 -8.41
CA THR A 356 -2.23 -7.35 -8.18
C THR A 356 -0.79 -7.66 -8.58
N ALA A 357 -0.35 -7.20 -9.76
CA ALA A 357 1.04 -7.38 -10.23
C ALA A 357 2.06 -6.71 -9.29
N GLY A 358 1.78 -5.49 -8.83
CA GLY A 358 2.63 -4.77 -7.87
C GLY A 358 2.71 -5.45 -6.50
N ILE A 359 1.60 -6.03 -6.03
CA ILE A 359 1.57 -6.77 -4.76
C ILE A 359 2.33 -8.10 -4.88
N PHE A 360 2.20 -8.83 -5.99
CA PHE A 360 2.94 -10.05 -6.23
C PHE A 360 4.45 -9.78 -6.37
N ALA A 361 4.84 -8.71 -7.05
CA ALA A 361 6.23 -8.25 -7.04
C ALA A 361 6.71 -7.98 -5.60
N GLY A 362 5.85 -7.36 -4.77
CA GLY A 362 6.09 -7.17 -3.35
C GLY A 362 6.29 -8.46 -2.56
N ALA A 363 5.47 -9.48 -2.82
CA ALA A 363 5.61 -10.79 -2.18
C ALA A 363 6.95 -11.46 -2.54
N LEU A 364 7.29 -11.44 -3.83
CA LEU A 364 8.56 -12.00 -4.33
C LEU A 364 9.78 -11.33 -3.69
N ILE A 365 9.84 -10.01 -3.70
CA ILE A 365 10.99 -9.30 -3.15
C ILE A 365 11.08 -9.44 -1.63
N THR A 366 9.95 -9.51 -0.95
CA THR A 366 9.91 -9.67 0.51
C THR A 366 10.48 -11.02 0.94
N ASP A 367 10.11 -12.12 0.24
CA ASP A 367 10.69 -13.44 0.46
C ASP A 367 12.18 -13.49 0.12
N TYR A 368 12.55 -12.93 -1.05
CA TYR A 368 13.93 -12.89 -1.52
C TYR A 368 14.86 -12.18 -0.53
N LEU A 369 14.46 -11.01 -0.03
CA LEU A 369 15.28 -10.23 0.90
C LEU A 369 15.43 -10.90 2.27
N GLY A 370 14.53 -11.82 2.65
CA GLY A 370 14.74 -12.69 3.81
C GLY A 370 15.96 -13.58 3.64
N LYS A 371 16.10 -14.21 2.47
CA LYS A 371 17.28 -15.03 2.12
C LYS A 371 18.54 -14.18 2.00
N SER A 372 18.42 -12.99 1.44
CA SER A 372 19.49 -12.01 1.33
C SER A 372 20.02 -11.58 2.71
N THR A 373 19.11 -11.37 3.67
CA THR A 373 19.48 -11.02 5.06
C THR A 373 20.29 -12.15 5.73
N ASP A 374 19.83 -13.40 5.61
CA ASP A 374 20.56 -14.55 6.16
C ASP A 374 21.95 -14.72 5.52
N ALA A 375 22.11 -14.31 4.25
CA ALA A 375 23.38 -14.31 3.52
C ALA A 375 24.26 -13.07 3.79
N GLY A 376 23.80 -12.10 4.60
CA GLY A 376 24.52 -10.86 4.89
C GLY A 376 24.58 -9.88 3.70
N ASN A 377 23.69 -10.02 2.71
CA ASN A 377 23.69 -9.24 1.47
C ASN A 377 22.57 -8.19 1.40
N LEU A 378 21.80 -7.97 2.47
CA LEU A 378 20.62 -7.11 2.45
C LEU A 378 20.90 -5.72 1.88
N GLY A 379 21.97 -5.04 2.36
CA GLY A 379 22.35 -3.71 1.86
C GLY A 379 22.74 -3.70 0.39
N LYS A 380 23.49 -4.72 -0.07
CA LYS A 380 23.87 -4.88 -1.49
C LYS A 380 22.63 -5.05 -2.37
N ASP A 381 21.67 -5.87 -1.95
CA ASP A 381 20.48 -6.13 -2.75
C ASP A 381 19.53 -4.92 -2.78
N PHE A 382 19.47 -4.14 -1.70
CA PHE A 382 18.81 -2.83 -1.75
C PHE A 382 19.42 -1.89 -2.79
N ALA A 383 20.74 -1.81 -2.83
CA ALA A 383 21.44 -1.00 -3.83
C ALA A 383 21.22 -1.56 -5.27
N MET A 384 21.14 -2.88 -5.44
CA MET A 384 20.86 -3.49 -6.73
C MET A 384 19.46 -3.16 -7.25
N LEU A 385 18.48 -2.94 -6.39
CA LEU A 385 17.14 -2.49 -6.81
C LEU A 385 17.20 -1.13 -7.55
N ALA A 386 18.22 -0.31 -7.31
CA ALA A 386 18.41 0.95 -8.05
C ALA A 386 18.63 0.69 -9.55
N PHE A 387 19.39 -0.33 -9.94
CA PHE A 387 19.58 -0.68 -11.35
C PHE A 387 18.28 -1.14 -12.00
N VAL A 388 17.45 -1.87 -11.27
CA VAL A 388 16.13 -2.30 -11.74
C VAL A 388 15.24 -1.09 -12.01
N VAL A 389 15.26 -0.09 -11.12
CA VAL A 389 14.54 1.18 -11.31
C VAL A 389 15.06 1.95 -12.52
N VAL A 390 16.39 2.02 -12.74
CA VAL A 390 16.99 2.67 -13.92
C VAL A 390 16.47 2.04 -15.23
N ILE A 391 16.43 0.71 -15.30
CA ILE A 391 15.95 -0.01 -16.49
C ILE A 391 14.50 0.39 -16.79
N VAL A 392 13.62 0.36 -15.78
CA VAL A 392 12.21 0.72 -15.96
C VAL A 392 12.06 2.19 -16.31
N LEU A 393 12.86 3.07 -15.71
CA LEU A 393 12.87 4.50 -16.01
C LEU A 393 13.19 4.74 -17.50
N ILE A 394 14.16 4.04 -18.04
CA ILE A 394 14.51 4.12 -19.46
C ILE A 394 13.35 3.58 -20.33
N ILE A 395 12.84 2.40 -20.01
CA ILE A 395 11.74 1.78 -20.75
C ILE A 395 10.52 2.71 -20.79
N GLN A 396 10.09 3.26 -19.65
CA GLN A 396 8.94 4.15 -19.63
C GLN A 396 9.13 5.43 -20.46
N LEU A 397 10.31 6.05 -20.40
CA LEU A 397 10.59 7.28 -21.14
C LEU A 397 10.60 7.05 -22.67
N ILE A 398 11.03 5.88 -23.10
CA ILE A 398 11.08 5.51 -24.52
C ILE A 398 9.69 5.10 -25.04
N PHE A 399 9.01 4.20 -24.33
CA PHE A 399 7.84 3.49 -24.85
C PHE A 399 6.49 4.08 -24.40
N LEU A 400 6.40 4.76 -23.26
CA LEU A 400 5.14 5.39 -22.84
C LEU A 400 4.94 6.72 -23.57
N LYS A 401 4.24 6.64 -24.70
CA LYS A 401 3.85 7.78 -25.51
C LYS A 401 2.32 7.83 -25.57
N PRO A 402 1.66 8.67 -24.76
CA PRO A 402 0.21 8.78 -24.81
C PRO A 402 -0.24 9.27 -26.19
N PRO A 403 -1.41 8.85 -26.65
CA PRO A 403 -1.98 9.37 -27.88
C PRO A 403 -2.03 10.91 -27.80
N LYS A 404 -1.77 11.58 -28.93
CA LYS A 404 -1.91 13.05 -29.01
C LYS A 404 -3.38 13.39 -28.81
N THR A 405 -3.79 13.63 -27.59
CA THR A 405 -5.07 14.31 -27.31
C THR A 405 -4.85 15.79 -27.59
N ASN A 406 -5.69 16.39 -28.43
CA ASN A 406 -5.75 17.85 -28.52
C ASN A 406 -6.09 18.38 -27.12
N VAL A 407 -5.09 18.95 -26.46
CA VAL A 407 -5.14 19.45 -25.06
C VAL A 407 -6.00 20.73 -24.95
N LEU A 408 -6.64 21.13 -26.03
CA LEU A 408 -7.48 22.33 -26.13
C LEU A 408 -8.83 21.98 -26.78
N SER A 409 -9.74 21.39 -26.02
CA SER A 409 -11.18 21.51 -26.26
C SER A 409 -11.94 21.36 -24.97
#